data_4aff1034b72c0f21b666f16a4d25d263
#
_entry.id   4aff1034b72c0f21b666f16a4d25d263
#
_cell.length_a   1.000
_cell.length_b   1.000
_cell.length_c   1.000
_cell.angle_alpha   90.00
_cell.angle_beta   90.00
_cell.angle_gamma   90.00
#
_symmetry.space_group_name_H-M   'P 1'
#
loop_
_entity.id
_entity.type
_entity.pdbx_description
1 polymer ?
#
loop_
_entity_poly.entity_id
_entity_poly.type
_entity_poly.pdbx_seq_one_letter_code
_entity_poly.pdbx_strand_id
1 'polypeptide(L)'
;VEMKDYFMNLGSHILDSFGMENRVTIMYNMKPVEVNVDVAIPLGLIVNELITNSLKYAFPEDRKGIVSLSLKYLNNNNIIQKMRNY
;
A
#
# COMPACT_ATOMS: atom_id res chain seq x y z
N VAL A 1 8.68 10.56 -9.26
CA VAL A 1 8.01 9.28 -9.08
C VAL A 1 6.51 9.50 -8.93
N GLU A 2 5.73 8.86 -9.75
CA GLU A 2 4.28 8.88 -9.61
C GLU A 2 3.90 7.90 -8.49
N MET A 3 3.38 8.44 -7.37
CA MET A 3 3.21 7.68 -6.12
C MET A 3 2.18 6.58 -6.23
N LYS A 4 1.07 6.81 -6.93
CA LYS A 4 0.03 5.80 -7.05
C LYS A 4 0.55 4.58 -7.81
N ASP A 5 1.23 4.79 -8.92
CA ASP A 5 1.80 3.70 -9.70
C ASP A 5 2.87 2.95 -8.90
N TYR A 6 3.68 3.69 -8.16
CA TYR A 6 4.71 3.11 -7.32
C TYR A 6 4.11 2.18 -6.27
N PHE A 7 3.07 2.63 -5.57
CA PHE A 7 2.41 1.81 -4.55
C PHE A 7 1.63 0.65 -5.15
N MET A 8 1.03 0.82 -6.32
CA MET A 8 0.34 -0.28 -6.99
C MET A 8 1.31 -1.38 -7.39
N ASN A 9 2.47 -1.02 -7.91
CA ASN A 9 3.50 -1.98 -8.25
C ASN A 9 4.06 -2.68 -7.01
N LEU A 10 4.29 -1.90 -5.95
CA LEU A 10 4.77 -2.44 -4.69
C LEU A 10 3.78 -3.43 -4.08
N GLY A 11 2.52 -3.05 -4.00
CA GLY A 11 1.47 -3.90 -3.44
C GLY A 11 1.27 -5.18 -4.23
N SER A 12 1.27 -5.08 -5.55
CA SER A 12 1.15 -6.24 -6.43
C SER A 12 2.30 -7.21 -6.21
N HIS A 13 3.51 -6.70 -6.10
CA HIS A 13 4.70 -7.52 -5.85
C HIS A 13 4.63 -8.22 -4.50
N ILE A 14 4.17 -7.52 -3.46
CA ILE A 14 4.03 -8.10 -2.13
C ILE A 14 2.98 -9.21 -2.13
N LEU A 15 1.81 -8.97 -2.74
CA LEU A 15 0.77 -9.99 -2.84
C LEU A 15 1.28 -11.24 -3.55
N ASP A 16 2.00 -11.06 -4.64
CA ASP A 16 2.57 -12.17 -5.38
C ASP A 16 3.57 -12.95 -4.53
N SER A 17 4.42 -12.25 -3.80
CA SER A 17 5.41 -12.89 -2.93
C SER A 17 4.79 -13.71 -1.82
N PHE A 18 3.61 -13.32 -1.35
CA PHE A 18 2.88 -14.03 -0.31
C PHE A 18 1.92 -15.09 -0.86
N GLY A 19 1.80 -15.17 -2.19
CA GLY A 19 0.84 -16.08 -2.82
C GLY A 19 -0.60 -15.71 -2.53
N MET A 20 -0.89 -14.43 -2.33
CA MET A 20 -2.21 -13.96 -1.91
C MET A 20 -2.94 -13.15 -2.97
N GLU A 21 -2.43 -13.09 -4.17
CA GLU A 21 -2.99 -12.26 -5.25
C GLU A 21 -4.41 -12.67 -5.64
N ASN A 22 -4.81 -13.91 -5.36
CA ASN A 22 -6.14 -14.41 -5.70
C ASN A 22 -7.17 -14.27 -4.58
N ARG A 23 -6.75 -13.86 -3.39
CA ARG A 23 -7.67 -13.77 -2.25
C ARG A 23 -7.66 -12.44 -1.52
N VAL A 24 -6.67 -11.61 -1.75
CA VAL A 24 -6.59 -10.28 -1.13
C VAL A 24 -6.49 -9.23 -2.23
N THR A 25 -7.32 -8.20 -2.10
CA THR A 25 -7.31 -7.06 -3.01
C THR A 25 -6.83 -5.83 -2.24
N ILE A 26 -5.94 -5.07 -2.83
CA ILE A 26 -5.51 -3.79 -2.26
C ILE A 26 -6.21 -2.66 -3.01
N MET A 27 -6.91 -1.81 -2.27
CA MET A 27 -7.55 -0.62 -2.82
C MET A 27 -6.71 0.59 -2.49
N TYR A 28 -6.42 1.40 -3.49
CA TYR A 28 -5.54 2.56 -3.36
C TYR A 28 -6.37 3.84 -3.44
N ASN A 29 -6.65 4.45 -2.28
CA ASN A 29 -7.39 5.71 -2.20
C ASN A 29 -6.40 6.86 -2.18
N MET A 30 -5.97 7.25 -3.37
CA MET A 30 -5.01 8.35 -3.52
C MET A 30 -5.09 8.92 -4.92
N LYS A 31 -4.80 10.19 -5.04
CA LYS A 31 -4.68 10.83 -6.35
C LYS A 31 -3.28 10.62 -6.90
N PRO A 32 -3.13 10.56 -8.23
CA PRO A 32 -1.80 10.53 -8.82
C PRO A 32 -1.03 11.79 -8.41
N VAL A 33 0.14 11.61 -7.80
CA VAL A 33 0.99 12.71 -7.35
C VAL A 33 2.43 12.38 -7.68
N GLU A 34 3.10 13.32 -8.31
CA GLU A 34 4.53 13.22 -8.59
C GLU A 34 5.31 13.67 -7.35
N VAL A 35 6.21 12.84 -6.86
CA VAL A 35 7.07 13.21 -5.74
C VAL A 35 8.51 12.88 -6.05
N ASN A 36 9.41 13.52 -5.32
CA ASN A 36 10.82 13.26 -5.42
C ASN A 36 11.14 11.85 -4.90
N VAL A 37 12.14 11.21 -5.48
CA VAL A 37 12.63 9.90 -5.04
C VAL A 37 12.98 9.92 -3.55
N ASP A 38 13.54 11.02 -3.06
CA ASP A 38 13.90 11.16 -1.65
C ASP A 38 12.69 11.05 -0.71
N VAL A 39 11.50 11.32 -1.21
CA VAL A 39 10.24 11.17 -0.46
C VAL A 39 9.63 9.81 -0.72
N ALA A 40 9.69 9.34 -1.95
CA ALA A 40 9.04 8.09 -2.35
C ALA A 40 9.64 6.87 -1.65
N ILE A 41 10.96 6.81 -1.50
CA ILE A 41 11.63 5.65 -0.93
C ILE A 41 11.23 5.42 0.54
N PRO A 42 11.33 6.42 1.45
CA PRO A 42 10.89 6.23 2.83
C PRO A 42 9.40 5.87 2.94
N LEU A 43 8.55 6.50 2.14
CA LEU A 43 7.12 6.18 2.13
C LEU A 43 6.87 4.75 1.67
N GLY A 44 7.60 4.30 0.67
CA GLY A 44 7.50 2.92 0.19
C GLY A 44 7.88 1.91 1.26
N LEU A 45 8.90 2.20 2.06
CA LEU A 45 9.29 1.32 3.17
C LEU A 45 8.18 1.21 4.21
N ILE A 46 7.54 2.33 4.55
CA ILE A 46 6.42 2.34 5.50
C ILE A 46 5.23 1.54 4.93
N VAL A 47 4.87 1.77 3.69
CA VAL A 47 3.77 1.07 3.04
C VAL A 47 4.05 -0.43 2.94
N ASN A 48 5.28 -0.79 2.61
CA ASN A 48 5.69 -2.19 2.58
C ASN A 48 5.47 -2.87 3.94
N GLU A 49 5.88 -2.23 5.03
CA GLU A 49 5.66 -2.74 6.39
C GLU A 49 4.17 -2.89 6.70
N LEU A 50 3.38 -1.88 6.38
CA LEU A 50 1.94 -1.89 6.65
C LEU A 50 1.24 -3.01 5.88
N ILE A 51 1.50 -3.16 4.60
CA ILE A 51 0.89 -4.20 3.78
C ILE A 51 1.33 -5.58 4.26
N THR A 52 2.63 -5.76 4.49
CA THR A 52 3.18 -7.03 4.95
C THR A 52 2.56 -7.46 6.26
N ASN A 53 2.43 -6.54 7.22
CA ASN A 53 1.81 -6.84 8.51
C ASN A 53 0.34 -7.21 8.34
N SER A 54 -0.38 -6.54 7.47
CA SER A 54 -1.78 -6.88 7.20
C SER A 54 -1.92 -8.29 6.63
N LEU A 55 -1.07 -8.66 5.70
CA LEU A 55 -1.13 -9.99 5.09
C LEU A 55 -0.79 -11.09 6.10
N LYS A 56 0.13 -10.81 7.03
CA LYS A 56 0.53 -11.79 8.04
C LYS A 56 -0.54 -12.02 9.10
N TYR A 57 -1.28 -10.98 9.49
CA TYR A 57 -2.09 -11.04 10.70
C TYR A 57 -3.58 -10.86 10.50
N ALA A 58 -4.01 -10.21 9.43
CA ALA A 58 -5.43 -9.90 9.23
C ALA A 58 -6.19 -10.95 8.43
N PHE A 59 -5.51 -11.78 7.66
CA PHE A 59 -6.15 -12.73 6.75
C PHE A 59 -5.60 -14.14 6.94
N PRO A 60 -5.95 -14.81 8.05
CA PRO A 60 -5.48 -16.19 8.27
C PRO A 60 -6.20 -17.16 7.35
N GLU A 61 -5.54 -18.25 6.97
CA GLU A 61 -6.11 -19.43 6.29
C GLU A 61 -7.05 -19.10 5.13
N ASP A 62 -6.58 -18.89 3.95
CA ASP A 62 -7.39 -18.75 2.73
C ASP A 62 -8.54 -17.73 2.79
N ARG A 63 -8.60 -16.94 3.83
CA ARG A 63 -9.62 -15.91 3.96
C ARG A 63 -9.43 -14.84 2.89
N LYS A 64 -10.52 -14.50 2.22
CA LYS A 64 -10.53 -13.39 1.27
C LYS A 64 -10.70 -12.07 2.02
N GLY A 65 -10.14 -11.01 1.49
CA GLY A 65 -10.28 -9.72 2.13
C GLY A 65 -9.78 -8.58 1.28
N ILE A 66 -9.93 -7.39 1.83
CA ILE A 66 -9.55 -6.15 1.19
C ILE A 66 -8.66 -5.35 2.14
N VAL A 67 -7.54 -4.87 1.62
CA VAL A 67 -6.69 -3.89 2.30
C VAL A 67 -6.93 -2.55 1.62
N SER A 68 -7.36 -1.56 2.39
CA SER A 68 -7.55 -0.20 1.86
C SER A 68 -6.39 0.67 2.30
N LEU A 69 -5.66 1.21 1.34
CA LEU A 69 -4.53 2.09 1.58
C LEU A 69 -4.90 3.50 1.12
N SER A 70 -4.86 4.45 2.05
CA SER A 70 -5.18 5.85 1.76
C SER A 70 -3.95 6.71 1.93
N LEU A 71 -3.73 7.60 0.97
CA LEU A 71 -2.66 8.57 1.02
C LEU A 71 -3.25 9.94 0.71
N LYS A 72 -3.01 10.88 1.60
CA LYS A 72 -3.48 12.25 1.42
C LYS A 72 -2.31 13.22 1.51
N TYR A 73 -2.20 14.06 0.49
CA TYR A 73 -1.20 15.11 0.44
C TYR A 73 -1.79 16.37 1.08
N LEU A 74 -1.23 16.81 2.23
CA LEU A 74 -1.79 17.92 2.99
C LEU A 74 -1.20 19.27 2.64
N ASN A 75 0.11 19.32 2.48
CA ASN A 75 0.84 20.52 2.12
C ASN A 75 2.02 20.08 1.29
N ASN A 76 2.87 21.04 0.93
CA ASN A 76 4.03 20.71 0.11
C ASN A 76 4.91 19.59 0.68
N ASN A 77 4.83 19.32 1.98
CA ASN A 77 5.69 18.35 2.63
C ASN A 77 4.97 17.36 3.55
N ASN A 78 3.64 17.46 3.68
CA ASN A 78 2.90 16.62 4.62
C ASN A 78 2.03 15.62 3.90
N ILE A 79 2.24 14.35 4.19
CA ILE A 79 1.49 13.25 3.62
C ILE A 79 0.94 12.40 4.77
N ILE A 80 -0.35 12.07 4.71
CA ILE A 80 -0.99 11.18 5.68
C ILE A 80 -1.26 9.85 4.99
N GLN A 81 -0.84 8.77 5.63
CA GLN A 81 -1.12 7.41 5.20
C GLN A 81 -2.08 6.76 6.19
N LYS A 82 -3.07 6.05 5.68
CA LYS A 82 -3.97 5.24 6.49
C LYS A 82 -4.19 3.90 5.80
N MET A 83 -4.33 2.85 6.59
CA MET A 83 -4.62 1.54 6.07
C MET A 83 -5.68 0.85 6.91
N ARG A 84 -6.62 0.18 6.23
CA ARG A 84 -7.67 -0.60 6.86
C ARG A 84 -7.77 -1.97 6.21
N ASN A 85 -8.09 -2.96 7.02
CA ASN A 85 -8.30 -4.33 6.57
C ASN A 85 -9.77 -4.71 6.72
N TYR A 86 -10.33 -5.27 5.67
CA TYR A 86 -11.72 -5.71 5.67
C TYR A 86 -11.85 -7.20 5.43
#